data_8914bebef6f27723d3024658a747c9c5
#
_entry.id   8914bebef6f27723d3024658a747c9c5
#
_cell.length_a   1.000
_cell.length_b   1.000
_cell.length_c   1.000
_cell.angle_alpha   90.00
_cell.angle_beta   90.00
_cell.angle_gamma   90.00
#
_symmetry.space_group_name_H-M   'P 1'
#
loop_
_entity.id
_entity.type
_entity.pdbx_description
1 polymer ?
#
loop_
_entity_poly.entity_id
_entity_poly.type
_entity_poly.pdbx_seq_one_letter_code
_entity_poly.pdbx_strand_id
1 'polypeptide(L)'
;MVSLSKVIGYMDRLLKLDEIEDFPGAHNGLQVENGGRVTRVLAAVDSGLPTLHKAAVQGKGSLLVVHHGLFWSGVQPVTGIWREKLEILRAADMALYSAHLPLDAHGVLGNNVLLAKAVGLRALKPFLGFGRCGMFAGSREALVRAVVRATGRPPLVCAAGPAKSRRIGVVTGSGGDMVDKAAAAGVDTFITGEGPQWSWVRAEELGINVIYAGHYATETFGVKALAAHLAAKFRLPWKFVDHPVPL
;
A
#
# COMPACT_ATOMS: atom_id res chain seq x y z
N MET A 1 -17.88 -6.68 18.84
CA MET A 1 -18.25 -5.28 18.65
C MET A 1 -17.39 -4.40 19.55
N VAL A 2 -16.75 -3.37 19.01
CA VAL A 2 -15.80 -2.48 19.72
C VAL A 2 -16.16 -1.03 19.39
N SER A 3 -15.85 -0.07 20.29
CA SER A 3 -16.00 1.36 20.02
C SER A 3 -15.10 1.78 18.86
N LEU A 4 -15.63 2.57 17.91
CA LEU A 4 -14.87 3.14 16.80
C LEU A 4 -13.69 3.97 17.33
N SER A 5 -13.94 4.87 18.28
CA SER A 5 -12.89 5.75 18.85
C SER A 5 -11.73 4.96 19.44
N LYS A 6 -12.01 3.81 20.08
CA LYS A 6 -10.95 2.93 20.63
C LYS A 6 -10.09 2.31 19.53
N VAL A 7 -10.70 1.90 18.42
CA VAL A 7 -9.98 1.31 17.28
C VAL A 7 -9.14 2.39 16.60
N ILE A 8 -9.74 3.55 16.32
CA ILE A 8 -9.05 4.68 15.66
C ILE A 8 -7.86 5.15 16.49
N GLY A 9 -8.04 5.48 17.77
CA GLY A 9 -6.93 5.93 18.61
C GLY A 9 -5.83 4.87 18.80
N TYR A 10 -6.14 3.58 18.61
CA TYR A 10 -5.12 2.54 18.55
C TYR A 10 -4.35 2.59 17.21
N MET A 11 -5.06 2.74 16.09
CA MET A 11 -4.44 2.81 14.75
C MET A 11 -3.54 4.03 14.60
N ASP A 12 -4.00 5.20 15.05
CA ASP A 12 -3.24 6.46 14.97
C ASP A 12 -1.89 6.32 15.68
N ARG A 13 -1.89 5.76 16.89
CA ARG A 13 -0.64 5.50 17.64
C ARG A 13 0.22 4.42 17.01
N LEU A 14 -0.39 3.32 16.50
CA LEU A 14 0.34 2.22 15.86
C LEU A 14 1.07 2.71 14.61
N LEU A 15 0.42 3.54 13.80
CA LEU A 15 0.94 4.05 12.54
C LEU A 15 1.74 5.34 12.71
N LYS A 16 1.73 5.94 13.93
CA LYS A 16 2.47 7.18 14.23
C LYS A 16 2.09 8.32 13.29
N LEU A 17 0.80 8.57 13.11
CA LEU A 17 0.30 9.53 12.13
C LEU A 17 0.92 10.93 12.27
N ASP A 18 1.18 11.36 13.50
CA ASP A 18 1.76 12.67 13.80
C ASP A 18 3.27 12.76 13.51
N GLU A 19 3.95 11.61 13.30
CA GLU A 19 5.40 11.56 13.07
C GLU A 19 5.76 11.41 11.58
N ILE A 20 4.83 11.00 10.73
CA ILE A 20 5.08 10.69 9.31
C ILE A 20 4.38 11.72 8.43
N GLU A 21 5.17 12.59 7.83
CA GLU A 21 4.67 13.53 6.83
C GLU A 21 4.26 12.81 5.56
N ASP A 22 3.15 13.24 4.97
CA ASP A 22 2.57 12.61 3.78
C ASP A 22 2.09 13.66 2.77
N PHE A 23 1.68 13.23 1.58
CA PHE A 23 1.10 14.09 0.57
C PHE A 23 -0.17 14.77 1.09
N PRO A 24 -0.42 16.05 0.77
CA PRO A 24 -1.59 16.79 1.28
C PRO A 24 -2.93 16.10 1.01
N GLY A 25 -3.06 15.36 -0.09
CA GLY A 25 -4.27 14.61 -0.44
C GLY A 25 -4.47 13.29 0.32
N ALA A 26 -3.47 12.81 1.06
CA ALA A 26 -3.55 11.52 1.75
C ALA A 26 -4.57 11.54 2.89
N HIS A 27 -4.61 12.63 3.67
CA HIS A 27 -5.49 12.79 4.83
C HIS A 27 -5.59 11.52 5.67
N ASN A 28 -4.42 11.05 6.18
CA ASN A 28 -4.36 9.84 7.00
C ASN A 28 -5.26 9.93 8.24
N GLY A 29 -5.81 8.79 8.64
CA GLY A 29 -6.72 8.71 9.77
C GLY A 29 -8.17 8.48 9.36
N LEU A 30 -9.09 8.73 10.30
CA LEU A 30 -10.52 8.57 10.09
C LEU A 30 -11.04 9.67 9.15
N GLN A 31 -11.57 9.25 7.99
CA GLN A 31 -12.14 10.18 6.99
C GLN A 31 -13.66 10.24 7.02
N VAL A 32 -14.32 9.13 7.37
CA VAL A 32 -15.77 9.05 7.54
C VAL A 32 -16.06 8.20 8.77
N GLU A 33 -16.84 8.73 9.69
CA GLU A 33 -17.32 8.01 10.86
C GLU A 33 -18.60 7.21 10.57
N ASN A 34 -18.88 6.20 11.40
CA ASN A 34 -20.15 5.49 11.42
C ASN A 34 -20.88 5.71 12.76
N GLY A 35 -21.87 4.91 13.09
CA GLY A 35 -22.61 4.96 14.36
C GLY A 35 -21.79 4.65 15.63
N GLY A 36 -20.46 4.78 15.56
CA GLY A 36 -19.54 4.69 16.70
C GLY A 36 -19.12 3.28 17.11
N ARG A 37 -19.50 2.23 16.36
CA ARG A 37 -19.19 0.83 16.68
C ARG A 37 -18.63 0.08 15.49
N VAL A 38 -17.64 -0.77 15.75
CA VAL A 38 -17.01 -1.65 14.75
C VAL A 38 -17.40 -3.09 15.01
N THR A 39 -18.00 -3.74 14.02
CA THR A 39 -18.39 -5.17 14.05
C THR A 39 -17.43 -6.05 13.27
N ARG A 40 -16.75 -5.48 12.27
CA ARG A 40 -15.75 -6.13 11.42
C ARG A 40 -14.78 -5.13 10.83
N VAL A 41 -13.63 -5.62 10.37
CA VAL A 41 -12.65 -4.84 9.61
C VAL A 41 -12.70 -5.26 8.15
N LEU A 42 -12.77 -4.30 7.25
CA LEU A 42 -12.59 -4.50 5.82
C LEU A 42 -11.29 -3.80 5.40
N ALA A 43 -10.57 -4.37 4.45
CA ALA A 43 -9.38 -3.78 3.89
C ALA A 43 -9.49 -3.69 2.38
N ALA A 44 -9.03 -2.59 1.79
CA ALA A 44 -8.88 -2.43 0.34
C ALA A 44 -7.68 -1.53 0.05
N VAL A 45 -7.22 -1.48 -1.19
CA VAL A 45 -6.20 -0.49 -1.59
C VAL A 45 -6.89 0.86 -1.80
N ASP A 46 -7.94 0.92 -2.60
CA ASP A 46 -8.59 2.15 -3.03
C ASP A 46 -10.00 2.32 -2.46
N SER A 47 -10.45 3.57 -2.32
CA SER A 47 -11.81 3.97 -1.94
C SER A 47 -12.70 4.38 -3.13
N GLY A 48 -12.51 3.73 -4.29
CA GLY A 48 -13.33 3.93 -5.47
C GLY A 48 -14.77 3.39 -5.32
N LEU A 49 -15.73 3.86 -6.12
CA LEU A 49 -17.12 3.38 -6.08
C LEU A 49 -17.25 1.86 -6.15
N PRO A 50 -16.54 1.15 -7.07
CA PRO A 50 -16.63 -0.31 -7.12
C PRO A 50 -16.19 -0.99 -5.82
N THR A 51 -15.15 -0.45 -5.16
CA THR A 51 -14.67 -0.95 -3.87
C THR A 51 -15.71 -0.71 -2.78
N LEU A 52 -16.29 0.51 -2.72
CA LEU A 52 -17.30 0.87 -1.72
C LEU A 52 -18.56 0.02 -1.87
N HIS A 53 -19.05 -0.24 -3.08
CA HIS A 53 -20.17 -1.15 -3.32
C HIS A 53 -19.89 -2.57 -2.83
N LYS A 54 -18.70 -3.12 -3.15
CA LYS A 54 -18.27 -4.44 -2.68
C LYS A 54 -18.15 -4.50 -1.14
N ALA A 55 -17.71 -3.40 -0.52
CA ALA A 55 -17.57 -3.30 0.92
C ALA A 55 -18.93 -3.20 1.61
N ALA A 56 -19.87 -2.41 1.08
CA ALA A 56 -21.18 -2.16 1.68
C ALA A 56 -22.00 -3.43 1.89
N VAL A 57 -21.92 -4.41 0.97
CA VAL A 57 -22.65 -5.68 1.07
C VAL A 57 -22.06 -6.64 2.12
N GLN A 58 -20.93 -6.31 2.75
CA GLN A 58 -20.32 -7.16 3.79
C GLN A 58 -20.99 -7.00 5.17
N GLY A 59 -21.88 -6.03 5.34
CA GLY A 59 -22.72 -5.82 6.53
C GLY A 59 -22.41 -4.51 7.27
N LYS A 60 -23.40 -4.08 8.04
CA LYS A 60 -23.37 -2.81 8.79
C LYS A 60 -22.37 -2.81 9.94
N GLY A 61 -21.91 -1.59 10.29
CA GLY A 61 -20.95 -1.37 11.37
C GLY A 61 -19.53 -1.79 11.01
N SER A 62 -19.15 -1.75 9.72
CA SER A 62 -17.82 -2.09 9.26
C SER A 62 -16.85 -0.90 9.42
N LEU A 63 -15.56 -1.19 9.66
CA LEU A 63 -14.46 -0.26 9.45
C LEU A 63 -13.72 -0.67 8.18
N LEU A 64 -13.80 0.16 7.13
CA LEU A 64 -13.02 -0.01 5.91
C LEU A 64 -11.69 0.74 6.05
N VAL A 65 -10.61 -0.02 6.04
CA VAL A 65 -9.24 0.51 6.02
C VAL A 65 -8.76 0.50 4.57
N VAL A 66 -8.33 1.64 4.07
CA VAL A 66 -7.81 1.81 2.71
C VAL A 66 -6.41 2.40 2.72
N HIS A 67 -5.66 2.17 1.65
CA HIS A 67 -4.38 2.85 1.42
C HIS A 67 -4.63 4.23 0.81
N HIS A 68 -5.44 4.29 -0.25
CA HIS A 68 -5.84 5.53 -0.90
C HIS A 68 -7.24 5.95 -0.43
N GLY A 69 -7.29 6.99 0.39
CA GLY A 69 -8.53 7.55 0.94
C GLY A 69 -9.34 8.35 -0.08
N LEU A 70 -10.29 9.14 0.42
CA LEU A 70 -11.24 9.88 -0.41
C LEU A 70 -10.67 11.19 -0.99
N PHE A 71 -9.62 11.77 -0.38
CA PHE A 71 -9.26 13.17 -0.61
C PHE A 71 -8.08 13.41 -1.56
N TRP A 72 -7.65 12.38 -2.30
CA TRP A 72 -6.54 12.51 -3.27
C TRP A 72 -6.75 13.59 -4.33
N SER A 73 -7.98 13.81 -4.75
CA SER A 73 -8.33 14.86 -5.70
C SER A 73 -8.55 16.23 -5.04
N GLY A 74 -8.19 16.38 -3.76
CA GLY A 74 -8.41 17.58 -2.97
C GLY A 74 -9.88 17.74 -2.57
N VAL A 75 -10.22 18.96 -2.10
CA VAL A 75 -11.59 19.32 -1.70
C VAL A 75 -12.48 19.32 -2.94
N GLN A 76 -13.60 18.61 -2.86
CA GLN A 76 -14.59 18.50 -3.92
C GLN A 76 -15.99 18.87 -3.38
N PRO A 77 -16.86 19.48 -4.20
CA PRO A 77 -18.27 19.63 -3.85
C PRO A 77 -18.94 18.27 -3.62
N VAL A 78 -19.80 18.18 -2.62
CA VAL A 78 -20.54 16.94 -2.29
C VAL A 78 -21.69 16.74 -3.28
N THR A 79 -21.36 16.50 -4.54
CA THR A 79 -22.28 16.26 -5.67
C THR A 79 -21.83 15.04 -6.48
N GLY A 80 -22.67 14.49 -7.32
CA GLY A 80 -22.33 13.38 -8.23
C GLY A 80 -21.68 12.22 -7.50
N ILE A 81 -20.51 11.80 -7.97
CA ILE A 81 -19.73 10.67 -7.43
C ILE A 81 -19.37 10.87 -5.94
N TRP A 82 -19.03 12.09 -5.53
CA TRP A 82 -18.72 12.36 -4.13
C TRP A 82 -19.92 12.13 -3.20
N ARG A 83 -21.11 12.63 -3.60
CA ARG A 83 -22.35 12.37 -2.88
C ARG A 83 -22.63 10.88 -2.79
N GLU A 84 -22.53 10.16 -3.90
CA GLU A 84 -22.78 8.71 -3.97
C GLU A 84 -21.86 7.94 -3.02
N LYS A 85 -20.56 8.24 -2.99
CA LYS A 85 -19.60 7.61 -2.05
C LYS A 85 -20.04 7.79 -0.61
N LEU A 86 -20.41 9.01 -0.20
CA LEU A 86 -20.85 9.29 1.17
C LEU A 86 -22.19 8.63 1.49
N GLU A 87 -23.11 8.55 0.54
CA GLU A 87 -24.40 7.86 0.70
C GLU A 87 -24.19 6.36 0.92
N ILE A 88 -23.30 5.72 0.16
CA ILE A 88 -22.94 4.30 0.35
C ILE A 88 -22.37 4.06 1.75
N LEU A 89 -21.40 4.85 2.17
CA LEU A 89 -20.76 4.73 3.49
C LEU A 89 -21.79 4.90 4.61
N ARG A 90 -22.65 5.90 4.52
CA ARG A 90 -23.71 6.17 5.50
C ARG A 90 -24.77 5.06 5.54
N ALA A 91 -25.26 4.62 4.38
CA ALA A 91 -26.29 3.57 4.31
C ALA A 91 -25.80 2.24 4.86
N ALA A 92 -24.52 1.92 4.66
CA ALA A 92 -23.87 0.73 5.19
C ALA A 92 -23.41 0.87 6.65
N ASP A 93 -23.61 2.02 7.31
CA ASP A 93 -23.01 2.32 8.63
C ASP A 93 -21.51 1.97 8.65
N MET A 94 -20.77 2.39 7.62
CA MET A 94 -19.38 2.02 7.37
C MET A 94 -18.47 3.21 7.62
N ALA A 95 -17.55 3.08 8.59
CA ALA A 95 -16.47 4.03 8.79
C ALA A 95 -15.36 3.79 7.75
N LEU A 96 -14.68 4.86 7.33
CA LEU A 96 -13.53 4.79 6.41
C LEU A 96 -12.31 5.43 7.05
N TYR A 97 -11.21 4.68 7.04
CA TYR A 97 -9.91 5.09 7.54
C TYR A 97 -8.85 4.96 6.44
N SER A 98 -8.09 6.00 6.20
CA SER A 98 -6.97 6.00 5.25
C SER A 98 -5.64 5.82 5.97
N ALA A 99 -4.75 4.97 5.42
CA ALA A 99 -3.40 4.74 5.92
C ALA A 99 -2.42 4.62 4.74
N HIS A 100 -1.80 5.73 4.35
CA HIS A 100 -0.87 5.82 3.20
C HIS A 100 0.60 5.69 3.67
N LEU A 101 1.45 6.71 3.53
CA LEU A 101 2.86 6.61 3.91
C LEU A 101 3.11 6.18 5.37
N PRO A 102 2.30 6.52 6.37
CA PRO A 102 2.43 5.96 7.71
C PRO A 102 2.37 4.42 7.74
N LEU A 103 1.53 3.82 6.88
CA LEU A 103 1.51 2.37 6.73
C LEU A 103 2.73 1.87 5.95
N ASP A 104 3.12 2.53 4.86
CA ASP A 104 4.28 2.14 4.05
C ASP A 104 5.59 2.15 4.85
N ALA A 105 5.78 3.15 5.69
CA ALA A 105 6.96 3.28 6.56
C ALA A 105 6.98 2.28 7.71
N HIS A 106 5.82 1.68 8.07
CA HIS A 106 5.71 0.82 9.24
C HIS A 106 6.61 -0.43 9.13
N GLY A 107 7.51 -0.60 10.10
CA GLY A 107 8.57 -1.62 10.06
C GLY A 107 8.12 -3.08 10.06
N VAL A 108 6.86 -3.36 10.37
CA VAL A 108 6.31 -4.73 10.45
C VAL A 108 5.13 -4.93 9.52
N LEU A 109 4.20 -3.97 9.46
CA LEU A 109 2.93 -4.08 8.71
C LEU A 109 2.97 -3.36 7.36
N GLY A 110 4.03 -2.60 7.04
CA GLY A 110 4.10 -1.76 5.84
C GLY A 110 4.22 -2.55 4.54
N ASN A 111 3.72 -1.99 3.45
CA ASN A 111 3.80 -2.58 2.12
C ASN A 111 5.25 -2.92 1.76
N ASN A 112 6.16 -1.97 1.94
CA ASN A 112 7.58 -2.10 1.58
C ASN A 112 8.28 -3.25 2.31
N VAL A 113 8.10 -3.38 3.62
CA VAL A 113 8.74 -4.45 4.40
C VAL A 113 8.13 -5.80 4.10
N LEU A 114 6.83 -5.86 3.87
CA LEU A 114 6.14 -7.12 3.59
C LEU A 114 6.46 -7.64 2.18
N LEU A 115 6.47 -6.76 1.17
CA LEU A 115 6.92 -7.14 -0.18
C LEU A 115 8.39 -7.58 -0.17
N ALA A 116 9.28 -6.83 0.49
CA ALA A 116 10.69 -7.19 0.61
C ALA A 116 10.89 -8.59 1.23
N LYS A 117 10.12 -8.92 2.28
CA LYS A 117 10.14 -10.27 2.88
C LYS A 117 9.56 -11.33 1.94
N ALA A 118 8.45 -11.03 1.27
CA ALA A 118 7.77 -11.96 0.37
C ALA A 118 8.65 -12.36 -0.83
N VAL A 119 9.48 -11.44 -1.33
CA VAL A 119 10.44 -11.73 -2.41
C VAL A 119 11.75 -12.33 -1.89
N GLY A 120 11.90 -12.54 -0.58
CA GLY A 120 13.03 -13.25 0.02
C GLY A 120 14.24 -12.38 0.34
N LEU A 121 14.09 -11.05 0.48
CA LEU A 121 15.18 -10.18 0.89
C LEU A 121 15.56 -10.42 2.36
N ARG A 122 16.85 -10.35 2.63
CA ARG A 122 17.45 -10.49 3.97
C ARG A 122 18.14 -9.20 4.40
N ALA A 123 18.42 -9.07 5.71
CA ALA A 123 19.11 -7.92 6.30
C ALA A 123 18.48 -6.58 5.90
N LEU A 124 17.15 -6.50 6.04
CA LEU A 124 16.37 -5.33 5.66
C LEU A 124 16.79 -4.08 6.43
N LYS A 125 16.94 -2.97 5.72
CA LYS A 125 17.25 -1.64 6.27
C LYS A 125 16.27 -0.60 5.70
N PRO A 126 16.05 0.53 6.39
CA PRO A 126 15.35 1.67 5.82
C PRO A 126 15.98 2.13 4.49
N PHE A 127 15.16 2.60 3.58
CA PHE A 127 15.58 3.01 2.24
C PHE A 127 14.67 4.13 1.72
N LEU A 128 15.24 5.25 1.27
CA LEU A 128 14.54 6.39 0.69
C LEU A 128 13.32 6.87 1.51
N GLY A 129 13.49 6.99 2.83
CA GLY A 129 12.44 7.43 3.76
C GLY A 129 11.53 6.30 4.21
N PHE A 130 10.63 5.84 3.37
CA PHE A 130 9.60 4.84 3.72
C PHE A 130 9.84 3.44 3.12
N GLY A 131 10.70 3.32 2.11
CA GLY A 131 11.06 2.06 1.48
C GLY A 131 11.94 1.15 2.33
N ARG A 132 12.33 0.01 1.75
CA ARG A 132 13.26 -0.96 2.35
C ARG A 132 14.31 -1.37 1.34
N CYS A 133 15.55 -1.58 1.79
CA CYS A 133 16.55 -2.28 0.99
C CYS A 133 17.06 -3.51 1.74
N GLY A 134 17.53 -4.49 0.97
CA GLY A 134 18.03 -5.73 1.53
C GLY A 134 18.89 -6.49 0.54
N MET A 135 19.39 -7.63 0.99
CA MET A 135 20.24 -8.54 0.19
C MET A 135 19.42 -9.66 -0.42
N PHE A 136 19.73 -9.99 -1.66
CA PHE A 136 19.18 -11.14 -2.37
C PHE A 136 20.32 -12.01 -2.91
N ALA A 137 20.22 -13.34 -2.76
CA ALA A 137 21.22 -14.26 -3.23
C ALA A 137 20.68 -15.05 -4.44
N GLY A 138 20.67 -14.44 -5.62
CA GLY A 138 20.13 -15.11 -6.80
C GLY A 138 20.30 -14.32 -8.09
N SER A 139 19.79 -14.87 -9.18
CA SER A 139 19.74 -14.17 -10.45
C SER A 139 18.55 -13.20 -10.49
N ARG A 140 18.61 -12.22 -11.39
CA ARG A 140 17.47 -11.32 -11.69
C ARG A 140 16.20 -12.10 -12.01
N GLU A 141 16.30 -13.17 -12.79
CA GLU A 141 15.16 -14.03 -13.16
C GLU A 141 14.57 -14.74 -11.92
N ALA A 142 15.41 -15.15 -10.96
CA ALA A 142 14.94 -15.74 -9.71
C ALA A 142 14.17 -14.69 -8.85
N LEU A 143 14.66 -13.44 -8.82
CA LEU A 143 13.98 -12.34 -8.17
C LEU A 143 12.65 -12.01 -8.87
N VAL A 144 12.61 -11.93 -10.19
CA VAL A 144 11.38 -11.74 -10.97
C VAL A 144 10.35 -12.82 -10.66
N ARG A 145 10.76 -14.10 -10.62
CA ARG A 145 9.85 -15.18 -10.22
C ARG A 145 9.33 -15.02 -8.78
N ALA A 146 10.15 -14.50 -7.88
CA ALA A 146 9.72 -14.22 -6.51
C ALA A 146 8.70 -13.08 -6.48
N VAL A 147 8.89 -12.04 -7.29
CA VAL A 147 7.91 -10.94 -7.44
C VAL A 147 6.60 -11.47 -8.01
N VAL A 148 6.62 -12.28 -9.07
CA VAL A 148 5.40 -12.91 -9.63
C VAL A 148 4.63 -13.70 -8.56
N ARG A 149 5.31 -14.51 -7.76
CA ARG A 149 4.66 -15.25 -6.66
C ARG A 149 4.06 -14.33 -5.60
N ALA A 150 4.74 -13.23 -5.29
CA ALA A 150 4.31 -12.29 -4.25
C ALA A 150 3.12 -11.44 -4.67
N THR A 151 3.10 -10.98 -5.94
CA THR A 151 2.09 -10.05 -6.48
C THR A 151 0.98 -10.73 -7.29
N GLY A 152 1.18 -11.98 -7.67
CA GLY A 152 0.23 -12.75 -8.49
C GLY A 152 0.19 -12.34 -9.96
N ARG A 153 1.14 -11.50 -10.43
CA ARG A 153 1.16 -10.99 -11.82
C ARG A 153 2.60 -10.86 -12.35
N PRO A 154 2.80 -10.98 -13.67
CA PRO A 154 4.10 -10.71 -14.28
C PRO A 154 4.42 -9.20 -14.21
N PRO A 155 5.63 -8.81 -13.75
CA PRO A 155 6.07 -7.43 -13.77
C PRO A 155 6.62 -7.03 -15.15
N LEU A 156 6.71 -5.72 -15.41
CA LEU A 156 7.59 -5.19 -16.45
C LEU A 156 9.02 -5.11 -15.89
N VAL A 157 10.02 -5.47 -16.68
CA VAL A 157 11.40 -5.54 -16.22
C VAL A 157 12.33 -4.75 -17.15
N CYS A 158 12.87 -3.65 -16.68
CA CYS A 158 14.01 -2.99 -17.28
C CYS A 158 15.29 -3.74 -16.82
N ALA A 159 15.89 -4.49 -17.72
CA ALA A 159 16.99 -5.39 -17.41
C ALA A 159 18.37 -4.77 -17.71
N ALA A 160 18.57 -3.51 -17.33
CA ALA A 160 19.80 -2.75 -17.63
C ALA A 160 20.96 -2.99 -16.65
N GLY A 161 20.65 -3.53 -15.47
CA GLY A 161 21.65 -3.85 -14.43
C GLY A 161 22.20 -5.28 -14.54
N PRO A 162 22.97 -5.69 -13.54
CA PRO A 162 23.63 -7.02 -13.55
C PRO A 162 22.63 -8.18 -13.55
N ALA A 163 23.01 -9.30 -14.18
CA ALA A 163 22.23 -10.53 -14.17
C ALA A 163 22.11 -11.16 -12.78
N LYS A 164 23.05 -10.89 -11.87
CA LYS A 164 22.96 -11.27 -10.45
C LYS A 164 22.51 -10.06 -9.63
N SER A 165 21.29 -10.13 -9.13
CA SER A 165 20.75 -9.12 -8.20
C SER A 165 21.29 -9.39 -6.79
N ARG A 166 21.89 -8.40 -6.15
CA ARG A 166 22.49 -8.54 -4.81
C ARG A 166 21.89 -7.57 -3.81
N ARG A 167 21.90 -6.29 -4.13
CA ARG A 167 21.36 -5.23 -3.26
C ARG A 167 20.10 -4.64 -3.88
N ILE A 168 18.98 -4.96 -3.28
CA ILE A 168 17.66 -4.66 -3.81
C ILE A 168 17.02 -3.54 -3.00
N GLY A 169 16.53 -2.48 -3.68
CA GLY A 169 15.65 -1.49 -3.11
C GLY A 169 14.19 -1.83 -3.41
N VAL A 170 13.29 -1.51 -2.49
CA VAL A 170 11.84 -1.70 -2.64
C VAL A 170 11.12 -0.43 -2.21
N VAL A 171 10.35 0.13 -3.13
CA VAL A 171 9.36 1.20 -2.89
C VAL A 171 8.08 0.80 -3.62
N THR A 172 7.03 0.47 -2.87
CA THR A 172 5.72 0.08 -3.41
C THR A 172 4.99 1.25 -4.05
N GLY A 173 3.96 0.99 -4.84
CA GLY A 173 3.20 2.04 -5.50
C GLY A 173 3.97 2.77 -6.61
N SER A 174 3.85 4.08 -6.68
CA SER A 174 4.44 4.92 -7.74
C SER A 174 5.85 5.42 -7.38
N GLY A 175 6.79 4.51 -7.11
CA GLY A 175 8.16 4.85 -6.72
C GLY A 175 9.15 4.99 -7.88
N GLY A 176 8.73 4.82 -9.14
CA GLY A 176 9.64 4.81 -10.29
C GLY A 176 10.39 6.12 -10.54
N ASP A 177 9.85 7.24 -10.11
CA ASP A 177 10.51 8.56 -10.14
C ASP A 177 11.73 8.64 -9.20
N MET A 178 11.86 7.70 -8.27
CA MET A 178 12.98 7.63 -7.34
C MET A 178 14.19 6.85 -7.89
N VAL A 179 14.19 6.49 -9.18
CA VAL A 179 15.23 5.64 -9.80
C VAL A 179 16.65 6.20 -9.63
N ASP A 180 16.85 7.52 -9.75
CA ASP A 180 18.14 8.16 -9.53
C ASP A 180 18.60 8.03 -8.07
N LYS A 181 17.69 8.25 -7.12
CA LYS A 181 17.96 8.11 -5.68
C LYS A 181 18.27 6.65 -5.33
N ALA A 182 17.57 5.71 -5.97
CA ALA A 182 17.80 4.27 -5.78
C ALA A 182 19.22 3.88 -6.25
N ALA A 183 19.61 4.30 -7.44
CA ALA A 183 20.96 4.07 -7.97
C ALA A 183 22.04 4.71 -7.10
N ALA A 184 21.86 5.98 -6.70
CA ALA A 184 22.81 6.70 -5.83
C ALA A 184 22.95 6.02 -4.45
N ALA A 185 21.90 5.37 -3.95
CA ALA A 185 21.95 4.56 -2.71
C ALA A 185 22.67 3.21 -2.92
N GLY A 186 23.15 2.91 -4.14
CA GLY A 186 23.96 1.75 -4.46
C GLY A 186 23.20 0.44 -4.57
N VAL A 187 21.87 0.47 -4.89
CA VAL A 187 21.15 -0.76 -5.25
C VAL A 187 21.43 -1.11 -6.71
N ASP A 188 21.53 -2.38 -7.02
CA ASP A 188 21.69 -2.89 -8.39
C ASP A 188 20.34 -3.23 -9.03
N THR A 189 19.31 -3.38 -8.21
CA THR A 189 17.95 -3.67 -8.64
C THR A 189 16.94 -2.93 -7.76
N PHE A 190 16.00 -2.26 -8.41
CA PHE A 190 14.94 -1.51 -7.75
C PHE A 190 13.58 -2.14 -8.08
N ILE A 191 12.79 -2.47 -7.06
CA ILE A 191 11.41 -2.98 -7.19
C ILE A 191 10.47 -1.86 -6.81
N THR A 192 9.53 -1.54 -7.70
CA THR A 192 8.47 -0.57 -7.47
C THR A 192 7.16 -1.05 -8.11
N GLY A 193 6.03 -0.40 -7.82
CA GLY A 193 4.77 -0.73 -8.47
C GLY A 193 4.74 -0.22 -9.90
N GLU A 194 4.95 1.07 -10.09
CA GLU A 194 4.96 1.75 -11.39
C GLU A 194 5.90 2.95 -11.40
N GLY A 195 6.03 3.59 -12.54
CA GLY A 195 6.80 4.82 -12.70
C GLY A 195 6.55 5.50 -14.04
N PRO A 196 6.94 6.76 -14.19
CA PRO A 196 6.85 7.48 -15.45
C PRO A 196 7.75 6.83 -16.51
N GLN A 197 7.41 6.98 -17.79
CA GLN A 197 8.14 6.40 -18.90
C GLN A 197 9.64 6.73 -18.87
N TRP A 198 10.01 7.95 -18.53
CA TRP A 198 11.41 8.38 -18.46
C TRP A 198 12.22 7.59 -17.41
N SER A 199 11.59 7.04 -16.37
CA SER A 199 12.28 6.23 -15.35
C SER A 199 12.88 4.95 -15.92
N TRP A 200 12.29 4.41 -16.99
CA TRP A 200 12.84 3.27 -17.73
C TRP A 200 14.14 3.64 -18.44
N VAL A 201 14.08 4.71 -19.25
CA VAL A 201 15.26 5.20 -19.97
C VAL A 201 16.39 5.56 -18.98
N ARG A 202 16.01 6.20 -17.87
CA ARG A 202 16.97 6.55 -16.83
C ARG A 202 17.61 5.35 -16.16
N ALA A 203 16.85 4.26 -15.95
CA ALA A 203 17.39 2.99 -15.44
C ALA A 203 18.43 2.39 -16.39
N GLU A 204 18.21 2.48 -17.72
CA GLU A 204 19.19 2.04 -18.74
C GLU A 204 20.47 2.85 -18.67
N GLU A 205 20.39 4.18 -18.55
CA GLU A 205 21.55 5.07 -18.42
C GLU A 205 22.35 4.81 -17.13
N LEU A 206 21.66 4.49 -16.04
CA LEU A 206 22.26 4.23 -14.73
C LEU A 206 22.77 2.78 -14.59
N GLY A 207 22.45 1.89 -15.51
CA GLY A 207 22.88 0.50 -15.49
C GLY A 207 22.30 -0.29 -14.30
N ILE A 208 21.06 0.01 -13.87
CA ILE A 208 20.35 -0.74 -12.82
C ILE A 208 19.14 -1.48 -13.37
N ASN A 209 18.77 -2.57 -12.72
CA ASN A 209 17.51 -3.22 -13.02
C ASN A 209 16.37 -2.49 -12.34
N VAL A 210 15.23 -2.32 -13.02
CA VAL A 210 13.98 -1.89 -12.40
C VAL A 210 12.88 -2.91 -12.69
N ILE A 211 12.16 -3.31 -11.64
CA ILE A 211 11.05 -4.27 -11.72
C ILE A 211 9.77 -3.54 -11.33
N TYR A 212 8.91 -3.25 -12.32
CA TYR A 212 7.61 -2.61 -12.13
C TYR A 212 6.56 -3.69 -11.90
N ALA A 213 6.19 -3.88 -10.63
CA ALA A 213 5.43 -5.04 -10.16
C ALA A 213 3.90 -4.80 -10.07
N GLY A 214 3.45 -3.61 -10.46
CA GLY A 214 2.06 -3.13 -10.39
C GLY A 214 1.78 -2.33 -9.13
N HIS A 215 1.23 -1.13 -9.29
CA HIS A 215 0.90 -0.22 -8.19
C HIS A 215 -0.02 -0.91 -7.19
N TYR A 216 -1.23 -1.24 -7.64
CA TYR A 216 -2.22 -1.95 -6.82
C TYR A 216 -1.65 -3.21 -6.15
N ALA A 217 -0.96 -4.04 -6.93
CA ALA A 217 -0.50 -5.34 -6.45
C ALA A 217 0.54 -5.21 -5.33
N THR A 218 1.41 -4.19 -5.39
CA THR A 218 2.44 -3.94 -4.38
C THR A 218 1.89 -3.33 -3.09
N GLU A 219 0.68 -2.77 -3.11
CA GLU A 219 0.06 -2.10 -1.95
C GLU A 219 -1.03 -2.91 -1.25
N THR A 220 -1.29 -4.14 -1.71
CA THR A 220 -2.24 -5.03 -1.03
C THR A 220 -1.72 -5.59 0.29
N PHE A 221 -0.41 -5.59 0.50
CA PHE A 221 0.24 -6.24 1.66
C PHE A 221 -0.07 -5.52 2.98
N GLY A 222 0.13 -4.21 3.01
CA GLY A 222 -0.01 -3.41 4.22
C GLY A 222 -1.44 -3.39 4.75
N VAL A 223 -2.41 -3.11 3.89
CA VAL A 223 -3.82 -3.05 4.29
C VAL A 223 -4.35 -4.41 4.77
N LYS A 224 -3.92 -5.52 4.14
CA LYS A 224 -4.24 -6.89 4.61
C LYS A 224 -3.62 -7.17 5.98
N ALA A 225 -2.35 -6.82 6.15
CA ALA A 225 -1.64 -7.02 7.42
C ALA A 225 -2.23 -6.17 8.54
N LEU A 226 -2.57 -4.90 8.28
CA LEU A 226 -3.20 -4.03 9.25
C LEU A 226 -4.58 -4.54 9.64
N ALA A 227 -5.41 -4.96 8.69
CA ALA A 227 -6.73 -5.53 8.98
C ALA A 227 -6.63 -6.82 9.81
N ALA A 228 -5.72 -7.73 9.47
CA ALA A 228 -5.47 -8.94 10.23
C ALA A 228 -4.99 -8.64 11.66
N HIS A 229 -4.10 -7.65 11.82
CA HIS A 229 -3.63 -7.19 13.12
C HIS A 229 -4.78 -6.62 13.98
N LEU A 230 -5.63 -5.77 13.41
CA LEU A 230 -6.80 -5.23 14.11
C LEU A 230 -7.80 -6.32 14.48
N ALA A 231 -8.02 -7.26 13.57
CA ALA A 231 -8.90 -8.41 13.80
C ALA A 231 -8.44 -9.25 15.00
N ALA A 232 -7.15 -9.55 15.07
CA ALA A 232 -6.56 -10.26 16.21
C ALA A 232 -6.65 -9.44 17.51
N LYS A 233 -6.29 -8.14 17.46
CA LYS A 233 -6.28 -7.25 18.62
C LYS A 233 -7.65 -7.05 19.25
N PHE A 234 -8.69 -6.89 18.42
CA PHE A 234 -10.05 -6.56 18.86
C PHE A 234 -11.03 -7.73 18.77
N ARG A 235 -10.57 -8.91 18.38
CA ARG A 235 -11.39 -10.13 18.18
C ARG A 235 -12.56 -9.87 17.24
N LEU A 236 -12.26 -9.28 16.07
CA LEU A 236 -13.22 -8.96 15.01
C LEU A 236 -12.96 -9.84 13.79
N PRO A 237 -13.99 -10.23 13.03
CA PRO A 237 -13.76 -10.77 11.69
C PRO A 237 -13.20 -9.71 10.76
N TRP A 238 -12.42 -10.15 9.75
CA TRP A 238 -11.92 -9.25 8.71
C TRP A 238 -12.01 -9.87 7.33
N LYS A 239 -12.01 -9.01 6.30
CA LYS A 239 -12.02 -9.45 4.89
C LYS A 239 -11.28 -8.42 4.04
N PHE A 240 -10.54 -8.90 3.04
CA PHE A 240 -10.00 -8.07 1.98
C PHE A 240 -11.05 -7.90 0.87
N VAL A 241 -11.30 -6.66 0.47
CA VAL A 241 -12.22 -6.28 -0.61
C VAL A 241 -11.38 -6.02 -1.85
N ASP A 242 -11.20 -7.06 -2.64
CA ASP A 242 -10.35 -7.04 -3.81
C ASP A 242 -11.01 -6.31 -4.98
N HIS A 243 -10.29 -5.33 -5.54
CA HIS A 243 -10.67 -4.63 -6.77
C HIS A 243 -9.40 -4.29 -7.56
N PRO A 244 -8.81 -5.28 -8.26
CA PRO A 244 -7.55 -5.10 -8.97
C PRO A 244 -7.60 -4.01 -10.02
N VAL A 245 -6.59 -3.16 -10.02
CA VAL A 245 -6.30 -2.19 -11.07
C VAL A 245 -5.05 -2.67 -11.80
N PRO A 246 -5.01 -2.61 -13.15
CA PRO A 246 -3.91 -3.20 -13.92
C PRO A 246 -2.58 -2.45 -13.85
N LEU A 247 -2.57 -1.22 -13.30
CA LEU A 247 -1.37 -0.42 -13.07
C LEU A 247 -0.57 -0.90 -11.86
#